data_47aa3d4fba10ceb12a99c6f9f9c0be27
#
_entry.id   47aa3d4fba10ceb12a99c6f9f9c0be27
#
_cell.length_a   1.000
_cell.length_b   1.000
_cell.length_c   1.000
_cell.angle_alpha   90.00
_cell.angle_beta   90.00
_cell.angle_gamma   90.00
#
_symmetry.space_group_name_H-M   'P 1'
#
loop_
_entity.id
_entity.type
_entity.pdbx_description
1 polymer ?
#
loop_
_entity_poly.entity_id
_entity_poly.type
_entity_poly.pdbx_seq_one_letter_code
_entity_poly.pdbx_strand_id
1 'polypeptide(L)'
;MKSTTLVIMAAGMGSRFGGGIKQLEPMGPNGEIIMDYSIYDAMEAGFNKVVFVTRKDLFETFKEVIGNRIEKVIPVEYVFQELDDLPEGFEAPADRTKPWGTGQAILACKGVVNEPFLVINADDYYGKTAFKLIHDYLVSDLSLIHI
;
A
#
# COMPACT_ATOMS: atom_id res chain seq x y z
N MET A 1 -6.48 14.82 16.92
CA MET A 1 -6.66 14.43 15.51
C MET A 1 -6.67 12.90 15.42
N LYS A 2 -7.65 12.33 14.77
CA LYS A 2 -7.72 10.88 14.60
C LYS A 2 -6.60 10.41 13.69
N SER A 3 -5.91 9.35 14.07
CA SER A 3 -4.90 8.70 13.23
C SER A 3 -5.56 7.92 12.11
N THR A 4 -5.08 8.10 10.89
CA THR A 4 -5.56 7.39 9.70
C THR A 4 -4.38 6.90 8.87
N THR A 5 -4.49 5.70 8.34
CA THR A 5 -3.42 5.04 7.60
C THR A 5 -3.78 4.84 6.14
N LEU A 6 -2.85 5.14 5.25
CA LEU A 6 -2.90 4.75 3.85
C LEU A 6 -2.11 3.45 3.69
N VAL A 7 -2.79 2.38 3.28
CA VAL A 7 -2.17 1.09 2.96
C VAL A 7 -2.02 0.99 1.44
N ILE A 8 -0.80 0.80 0.97
CA ILE A 8 -0.48 0.71 -0.46
C ILE A 8 -0.05 -0.71 -0.80
N MET A 9 -0.83 -1.39 -1.64
CA MET A 9 -0.51 -2.73 -2.12
C MET A 9 0.48 -2.65 -3.29
N ALA A 10 1.74 -3.01 -3.02
CA ALA A 10 2.86 -2.89 -3.95
C ALA A 10 3.62 -4.21 -4.16
N ALA A 11 3.03 -5.35 -3.81
CA ALA A 11 3.66 -6.67 -3.96
C ALA A 11 3.43 -7.32 -5.33
N GLY A 12 2.68 -6.68 -6.22
CA GLY A 12 2.35 -7.20 -7.55
C GLY A 12 3.57 -7.39 -8.44
N MET A 13 3.54 -8.39 -9.31
CA MET A 13 4.64 -8.74 -10.21
C MET A 13 4.68 -7.89 -11.49
N GLY A 14 3.63 -7.10 -11.77
CA GLY A 14 3.55 -6.31 -13.00
C GLY A 14 3.67 -7.15 -14.27
N SER A 15 3.13 -8.35 -14.29
CA SER A 15 3.33 -9.37 -15.32
C SER A 15 2.96 -8.95 -16.75
N ARG A 16 2.23 -7.85 -16.91
CA ARG A 16 1.85 -7.28 -18.21
C ARG A 16 2.77 -6.13 -18.64
N PHE A 17 3.70 -5.73 -17.78
CA PHE A 17 4.67 -4.68 -18.07
C PHE A 17 5.95 -5.32 -18.63
N GLY A 18 6.41 -4.90 -19.79
CA GLY A 18 7.44 -5.57 -20.58
C GLY A 18 8.86 -5.59 -20.02
N GLY A 19 9.05 -5.15 -18.78
CA GLY A 19 10.34 -5.18 -18.07
C GLY A 19 10.31 -4.29 -16.83
N GLY A 20 11.05 -4.67 -15.80
CA GLY A 20 11.12 -3.93 -14.54
C GLY A 20 9.90 -4.09 -13.63
N ILE A 21 9.81 -3.24 -12.62
CA ILE A 21 8.74 -3.23 -11.63
C ILE A 21 7.79 -2.09 -11.97
N LYS A 22 6.61 -2.41 -12.49
CA LYS A 22 5.63 -1.44 -13.00
C LYS A 22 5.32 -0.32 -12.00
N GLN A 23 5.10 -0.66 -10.74
CA GLN A 23 4.74 0.31 -9.70
C GLN A 23 5.87 1.28 -9.34
N LEU A 24 7.09 1.01 -9.77
CA LEU A 24 8.26 1.87 -9.54
C LEU A 24 8.70 2.64 -10.81
N GLU A 25 7.94 2.57 -11.89
CA GLU A 25 8.27 3.26 -13.14
C GLU A 25 8.06 4.76 -13.01
N PRO A 26 9.08 5.59 -13.33
CA PRO A 26 8.93 7.04 -13.33
C PRO A 26 7.87 7.51 -14.33
N MET A 27 6.95 8.35 -13.86
CA MET A 27 5.85 8.88 -14.67
C MET A 27 5.85 10.42 -14.72
N GLY A 28 6.45 11.06 -13.72
CA GLY A 28 6.51 12.51 -13.62
C GLY A 28 7.79 13.12 -14.22
N PRO A 29 7.81 14.45 -14.41
CA PRO A 29 8.93 15.14 -15.03
C PRO A 29 10.23 15.12 -14.22
N ASN A 30 10.16 14.86 -12.93
CA ASN A 30 11.32 14.79 -12.04
C ASN A 30 11.55 13.37 -11.49
N GLY A 31 11.00 12.35 -12.15
CA GLY A 31 11.15 10.96 -11.76
C GLY A 31 10.12 10.49 -10.73
N GLU A 32 9.05 11.24 -10.50
CA GLU A 32 7.97 10.82 -9.62
C GLU A 32 7.28 9.58 -10.17
N ILE A 33 6.93 8.65 -9.29
CA ILE A 33 6.12 7.48 -9.60
C ILE A 33 4.66 7.73 -9.19
N ILE A 34 3.73 6.85 -9.60
CA ILE A 34 2.30 7.04 -9.29
C ILE A 34 2.06 7.12 -7.78
N MET A 35 2.77 6.33 -6.99
CA MET A 35 2.66 6.36 -5.52
C MET A 35 2.99 7.71 -4.91
N ASP A 36 3.92 8.48 -5.50
CA ASP A 36 4.25 9.82 -5.00
C ASP A 36 3.02 10.73 -5.04
N TYR A 37 2.27 10.71 -6.13
CA TYR A 37 1.04 11.50 -6.26
C TYR A 37 -0.04 11.03 -5.30
N SER A 38 -0.22 9.72 -5.17
CA SER A 38 -1.21 9.16 -4.24
C SER A 38 -0.89 9.52 -2.77
N ILE A 39 0.37 9.41 -2.37
CA ILE A 39 0.79 9.75 -1.01
C ILE A 39 0.63 11.26 -0.75
N TYR A 40 1.02 12.10 -1.71
CA TYR A 40 0.84 13.54 -1.59
C TYR A 40 -0.63 13.93 -1.41
N ASP A 41 -1.51 13.40 -2.26
CA ASP A 41 -2.94 13.65 -2.18
C ASP A 41 -3.55 13.14 -0.87
N ALA A 42 -3.10 11.97 -0.41
CA ALA A 42 -3.54 11.41 0.88
C ALA A 42 -3.10 12.28 2.06
N MET A 43 -1.86 12.77 2.05
CA MET A 43 -1.35 13.68 3.10
C MET A 43 -2.15 14.98 3.14
N GLU A 44 -2.46 15.57 2.00
CA GLU A 44 -3.32 16.75 1.92
C GLU A 44 -4.73 16.48 2.47
N ALA A 45 -5.26 15.28 2.29
CA ALA A 45 -6.55 14.87 2.81
C ALA A 45 -6.56 14.65 4.33
N GLY A 46 -5.38 14.44 4.95
CA GLY A 46 -5.24 14.24 6.39
C GLY A 46 -4.71 12.89 6.84
N PHE A 47 -4.38 11.98 5.92
CA PHE A 47 -3.71 10.72 6.27
C PHE A 47 -2.33 11.02 6.86
N ASN A 48 -1.98 10.35 7.95
CA ASN A 48 -0.78 10.66 8.72
C ASN A 48 0.16 9.46 8.93
N LYS A 49 -0.10 8.34 8.26
CA LYS A 49 0.76 7.16 8.24
C LYS A 49 0.60 6.43 6.92
N VAL A 50 1.69 5.86 6.42
CA VAL A 50 1.69 5.00 5.23
C VAL A 50 2.19 3.62 5.60
N VAL A 51 1.53 2.59 5.12
CA VAL A 51 1.99 1.19 5.21
C VAL A 51 2.13 0.66 3.78
N PHE A 52 3.33 0.26 3.43
CA PHE A 52 3.60 -0.42 2.16
C PHE A 52 3.51 -1.92 2.33
N VAL A 53 2.66 -2.56 1.55
CA VAL A 53 2.64 -4.03 1.42
C VAL A 53 3.47 -4.39 0.20
N THR A 54 4.63 -4.96 0.42
CA THR A 54 5.59 -5.32 -0.63
C THR A 54 6.05 -6.77 -0.47
N ARG A 55 7.12 -7.15 -1.16
CA ARG A 55 7.75 -8.45 -1.05
C ARG A 55 9.17 -8.28 -0.54
N LYS A 56 9.68 -9.26 0.21
CA LYS A 56 11.06 -9.22 0.75
C LYS A 56 12.11 -9.10 -0.34
N ASP A 57 11.92 -9.79 -1.47
CA ASP A 57 12.84 -9.76 -2.61
C ASP A 57 12.91 -8.41 -3.32
N LEU A 58 11.88 -7.57 -3.17
CA LEU A 58 11.80 -6.23 -3.74
C LEU A 58 12.10 -5.11 -2.76
N PHE A 59 12.28 -5.42 -1.48
CA PHE A 59 12.31 -4.44 -0.40
C PHE A 59 13.43 -3.40 -0.56
N GLU A 60 14.64 -3.83 -0.85
CA GLU A 60 15.79 -2.91 -1.00
C GLU A 60 15.56 -1.94 -2.17
N THR A 61 15.19 -2.45 -3.34
CA THR A 61 14.87 -1.64 -4.51
C THR A 61 13.71 -0.68 -4.22
N PHE A 62 12.69 -1.15 -3.52
CA PHE A 62 11.54 -0.35 -3.15
C PHE A 62 11.94 0.80 -2.22
N LYS A 63 12.77 0.53 -1.21
CA LYS A 63 13.30 1.57 -0.32
C LYS A 63 14.11 2.62 -1.06
N GLU A 64 14.99 2.20 -1.96
CA GLU A 64 15.82 3.12 -2.75
C GLU A 64 14.99 4.04 -3.65
N VAL A 65 13.96 3.50 -4.30
CA VAL A 65 13.15 4.27 -5.26
C VAL A 65 12.19 5.22 -4.56
N ILE A 66 11.51 4.77 -3.50
CA ILE A 66 10.47 5.57 -2.85
C ILE A 66 10.56 5.62 -1.33
N GLY A 67 10.82 4.48 -0.67
CA GLY A 67 10.70 4.37 0.77
C GLY A 67 11.52 5.40 1.53
N ASN A 68 12.79 5.53 1.20
CA ASN A 68 13.72 6.42 1.88
C ASN A 68 13.30 7.90 1.83
N ARG A 69 12.69 8.36 0.74
CA ARG A 69 12.24 9.75 0.68
C ARG A 69 10.87 9.96 1.35
N ILE A 70 9.99 8.99 1.31
CA ILE A 70 8.68 9.07 1.98
C ILE A 70 8.84 9.02 3.50
N GLU A 71 9.77 8.21 4.02
CA GLU A 71 10.08 8.16 5.45
C GLU A 71 10.47 9.52 6.05
N LYS A 72 10.97 10.44 5.23
CA LYS A 72 11.35 11.79 5.66
C LYS A 72 10.17 12.74 5.84
N VAL A 73 9.02 12.42 5.28
CA VAL A 73 7.86 13.34 5.25
C VAL A 73 6.64 12.80 5.99
N ILE A 74 6.55 11.49 6.19
CA ILE A 74 5.43 10.84 6.87
C ILE A 74 5.91 9.54 7.51
N PRO A 75 5.36 9.12 8.69
CA PRO A 75 5.65 7.81 9.25
C PRO A 75 5.31 6.67 8.29
N VAL A 76 6.24 5.74 8.12
CA VAL A 76 6.12 4.61 7.19
C VAL A 76 6.39 3.30 7.92
N GLU A 77 5.59 2.28 7.62
CA GLU A 77 5.86 0.89 7.98
C GLU A 77 5.80 0.01 6.73
N TYR A 78 6.52 -1.10 6.77
CA TYR A 78 6.57 -2.08 5.70
C TYR A 78 5.99 -3.40 6.18
N VAL A 79 5.15 -3.99 5.34
CA VAL A 79 4.55 -5.29 5.56
C VAL A 79 4.87 -6.16 4.35
N PHE A 80 5.20 -7.43 4.58
CA PHE A 80 5.57 -8.33 3.50
C PHE A 80 4.46 -9.32 3.22
N GLN A 81 4.10 -9.43 1.95
CA GLN A 81 3.17 -10.43 1.46
C GLN A 81 3.96 -11.69 1.06
N GLU A 82 3.94 -12.70 1.92
CA GLU A 82 4.67 -13.95 1.73
C GLU A 82 3.72 -15.09 1.32
N LEU A 83 4.25 -16.05 0.55
CA LEU A 83 3.45 -17.18 0.06
C LEU A 83 3.03 -18.16 1.17
N ASP A 84 3.84 -18.26 2.20
CA ASP A 84 3.63 -19.16 3.34
C ASP A 84 2.89 -18.50 4.52
N ASP A 85 2.65 -17.20 4.45
CA ASP A 85 1.86 -16.48 5.45
C ASP A 85 0.37 -16.68 5.19
N LEU A 86 -0.14 -17.82 5.60
CA LEU A 86 -1.51 -18.25 5.41
C LEU A 86 -2.19 -18.53 6.76
N PRO A 87 -3.53 -18.41 6.81
CA PRO A 87 -4.28 -18.84 7.98
C PRO A 87 -4.04 -20.32 8.34
N GLU A 88 -4.22 -20.64 9.62
CA GLU A 88 -4.05 -22.00 10.11
C GLU A 88 -4.89 -23.00 9.31
N GLY A 89 -4.27 -24.11 8.94
CA GLY A 89 -4.90 -25.17 8.14
C GLY A 89 -4.77 -25.02 6.62
N PHE A 90 -4.07 -23.97 6.15
CA PHE A 90 -3.81 -23.78 4.72
C PHE A 90 -2.32 -23.86 4.43
N GLU A 91 -1.96 -24.46 3.31
CA GLU A 91 -0.59 -24.54 2.81
C GLU A 91 -0.52 -24.06 1.37
N ALA A 92 0.60 -23.41 1.03
CA ALA A 92 0.83 -22.98 -0.35
C ALA A 92 1.20 -24.19 -1.23
N PRO A 93 0.60 -24.32 -2.44
CA PRO A 93 1.07 -25.31 -3.41
C PRO A 93 2.56 -25.14 -3.72
N ALA A 94 3.28 -26.25 -3.84
CA ALA A 94 4.75 -26.24 -4.01
C ALA A 94 5.22 -25.52 -5.29
N ASP A 95 4.37 -25.45 -6.30
CA ASP A 95 4.63 -24.80 -7.60
C ASP A 95 4.17 -23.35 -7.67
N ARG A 96 3.57 -22.81 -6.59
CA ARG A 96 3.08 -21.44 -6.60
C ARG A 96 4.22 -20.43 -6.45
N THR A 97 4.32 -19.54 -7.42
CA THR A 97 5.31 -18.44 -7.42
C THR A 97 4.67 -17.06 -7.35
N LYS A 98 3.38 -16.95 -7.69
CA LYS A 98 2.67 -15.66 -7.68
C LYS A 98 2.17 -15.33 -6.28
N PRO A 99 2.23 -14.05 -5.85
CA PRO A 99 1.60 -13.61 -4.62
C PRO A 99 0.12 -13.98 -4.57
N TRP A 100 -0.41 -14.10 -3.36
CA TRP A 100 -1.84 -14.24 -3.15
C TRP A 100 -2.56 -12.93 -3.52
N GLY A 101 -3.89 -12.97 -3.54
CA GLY A 101 -4.71 -11.81 -3.90
C GLY A 101 -4.70 -10.69 -2.86
N THR A 102 -5.49 -9.65 -3.13
CA THR A 102 -5.57 -8.44 -2.32
C THR A 102 -6.06 -8.70 -0.88
N GLY A 103 -6.91 -9.69 -0.69
CA GLY A 103 -7.37 -10.08 0.65
C GLY A 103 -6.23 -10.51 1.56
N GLN A 104 -5.29 -11.30 1.05
CA GLN A 104 -4.13 -11.73 1.83
C GLN A 104 -3.15 -10.57 2.07
N ALA A 105 -3.02 -9.64 1.12
CA ALA A 105 -2.23 -8.42 1.31
C ALA A 105 -2.78 -7.57 2.46
N ILE A 106 -4.09 -7.44 2.57
CA ILE A 106 -4.74 -6.73 3.68
C ILE A 106 -4.55 -7.50 5.01
N LEU A 107 -4.71 -8.81 4.96
CA LEU A 107 -4.53 -9.68 6.14
C LEU A 107 -3.10 -9.59 6.70
N ALA A 108 -2.09 -9.43 5.82
CA ALA A 108 -0.70 -9.24 6.23
C ALA A 108 -0.48 -7.97 7.08
N CYS A 109 -1.39 -7.01 7.00
CA CYS A 109 -1.34 -5.79 7.84
C CYS A 109 -1.88 -6.00 9.26
N LYS A 110 -2.39 -7.18 9.58
CA LYS A 110 -2.91 -7.50 10.92
C LYS A 110 -1.83 -7.28 11.98
N GLY A 111 -2.19 -6.53 13.04
CA GLY A 111 -1.25 -6.18 14.11
C GLY A 111 -0.37 -4.96 13.83
N VAL A 112 -0.27 -4.53 12.58
CA VAL A 112 0.48 -3.32 12.18
C VAL A 112 -0.47 -2.13 12.02
N VAL A 113 -1.64 -2.35 11.42
CA VAL A 113 -2.67 -1.33 11.21
C VAL A 113 -3.81 -1.56 12.21
N ASN A 114 -3.98 -0.64 13.15
CA ASN A 114 -4.99 -0.71 14.23
C ASN A 114 -5.92 0.52 14.23
N GLU A 115 -5.72 1.45 13.34
CA GLU A 115 -6.51 2.66 13.14
C GLU A 115 -7.36 2.56 11.85
N PRO A 116 -8.32 3.47 11.64
CA PRO A 116 -9.03 3.55 10.35
C PRO A 116 -8.04 3.69 9.20
N PHE A 117 -8.27 2.96 8.13
CA PHE A 117 -7.34 2.90 7.00
C PHE A 117 -8.05 2.83 5.66
N LEU A 118 -7.36 3.31 4.63
CA LEU A 118 -7.71 3.17 3.22
C LEU A 118 -6.69 2.27 2.54
N VAL A 119 -7.13 1.33 1.73
CA VAL A 119 -6.27 0.47 0.90
C VAL A 119 -6.34 0.95 -0.54
N ILE A 120 -5.17 1.12 -1.16
CA ILE A 120 -5.06 1.48 -2.59
C ILE A 120 -4.06 0.58 -3.31
N ASN A 121 -4.17 0.55 -4.62
CA ASN A 121 -3.15 -0.06 -5.48
C ASN A 121 -2.01 0.93 -5.74
N ALA A 122 -0.79 0.42 -5.81
CA ALA A 122 0.40 1.23 -6.03
C ALA A 122 0.47 1.88 -7.43
N ASP A 123 -0.20 1.28 -8.41
CA ASP A 123 -0.12 1.64 -9.83
C ASP A 123 -1.41 2.30 -10.37
N ASP A 124 -2.35 2.65 -9.50
CA ASP A 124 -3.58 3.36 -9.88
C ASP A 124 -3.53 4.82 -9.38
N TYR A 125 -4.07 5.74 -10.18
CA TYR A 125 -4.26 7.13 -9.80
C TYR A 125 -5.72 7.39 -9.44
N TYR A 126 -5.98 7.88 -8.22
CA TYR A 126 -7.34 8.06 -7.69
C TYR A 126 -7.81 9.51 -7.69
N GLY A 127 -6.87 10.47 -7.58
CA GLY A 127 -7.17 11.90 -7.52
C GLY A 127 -7.48 12.43 -6.11
N LYS A 128 -7.31 13.72 -5.93
CA LYS A 128 -7.45 14.40 -4.63
C LYS A 128 -8.81 14.24 -3.98
N THR A 129 -9.88 14.35 -4.76
CA THR A 129 -11.25 14.29 -4.26
C THR A 129 -11.57 12.95 -3.61
N ALA A 130 -11.10 11.85 -4.20
CA ALA A 130 -11.31 10.50 -3.65
C ALA A 130 -10.70 10.38 -2.24
N PHE A 131 -9.45 10.80 -2.08
CA PHE A 131 -8.77 10.76 -0.77
C PHE A 131 -9.48 11.62 0.27
N LYS A 132 -9.93 12.83 -0.11
CA LYS A 132 -10.65 13.73 0.79
C LYS A 132 -11.96 13.12 1.26
N LEU A 133 -12.78 12.62 0.34
CA LEU A 133 -14.09 12.01 0.67
C LEU A 133 -13.93 10.81 1.60
N ILE A 134 -12.99 9.93 1.31
CA ILE A 134 -12.76 8.73 2.11
C ILE A 134 -12.18 9.10 3.48
N HIS A 135 -11.24 10.04 3.55
CA HIS A 135 -10.70 10.50 4.81
C HIS A 135 -11.78 11.10 5.71
N ASP A 136 -12.62 11.99 5.17
CA ASP A 136 -13.74 12.59 5.90
C ASP A 136 -14.68 11.50 6.48
N TYR A 137 -14.91 10.44 5.72
CA TYR A 137 -15.68 9.29 6.20
C TYR A 137 -14.97 8.53 7.32
N LEU A 138 -13.69 8.23 7.16
CA LEU A 138 -12.90 7.46 8.13
C LEU A 138 -12.77 8.16 9.50
N VAL A 139 -12.74 9.48 9.53
CA VAL A 139 -12.66 10.25 10.78
C VAL A 139 -14.03 10.58 11.37
N SER A 140 -15.11 10.28 10.65
CA SER A 140 -16.48 10.43 11.17
C SER A 140 -16.79 9.35 12.22
N ASP A 141 -17.91 9.53 12.92
CA ASP A 141 -18.39 8.52 13.88
C ASP A 141 -19.07 7.32 13.21
N LEU A 142 -19.18 7.34 11.88
CA LEU A 142 -19.66 6.21 11.09
C LEU A 142 -18.56 5.19 10.90
N SER A 143 -18.90 3.92 10.94
CA SER A 143 -17.97 2.80 10.76
C SER A 143 -18.55 1.75 9.81
N LEU A 144 -17.73 1.31 8.87
CA LEU A 144 -18.08 0.18 7.99
C LEU A 144 -18.22 -1.15 8.74
N ILE A 145 -17.67 -1.24 9.95
CA ILE A 145 -17.77 -2.44 10.78
C ILE A 145 -19.20 -2.72 11.24
N HIS A 146 -20.07 -1.71 11.20
CA HIS A 146 -21.47 -1.82 11.58
C HIS A 146 -22.41 -2.18 10.42
N ILE A 147 -21.87 -2.52 9.27
CA ILE A 147 -22.64 -2.95 8.10
C ILE A 147 -22.78 -4.48 8.11
#